data_884e0679b7e32f87ea2ec0914624b549
#
_entry.id   884e0679b7e32f87ea2ec0914624b549
#
_cell.length_a   1.000
_cell.length_b   1.000
_cell.length_c   1.000
_cell.angle_alpha   90.00
_cell.angle_beta   90.00
_cell.angle_gamma   90.00
#
_symmetry.space_group_name_H-M   'P 1'
#
loop_
_entity.id
_entity.type
_entity.pdbx_description
1 polymer ?
#
loop_
_entity_poly.entity_id
_entity_poly.type
_entity_poly.pdbx_seq_one_letter_code
_entity_poly.pdbx_strand_id
1 'polypeptide(L)'
;KRKIDRGYKTIEMYGVTSDMYESANQLHDLLDNVIPKFATDANNVDKPMKCQKWKTGIFDYSNGAFADPKINGVRCTIKYEAVDNGLFGTTYEVVIRSKEGLRYNVKHIEDAFMTYVYCTPNYRNITFDGELYIKDQKNTTIGGAARNPKNPLHKYLQFVNFDLSIPDVSNRDRFHLRRNILRKAFSLAVNNDDDCIFIQDIPEEHDDTKNAKIVSLCSINIKGDSDVEAYRDRCIAAGYEGCVVRSKIAEYKFGSRPQTMMKAKQCEETECLCLDILVDPITKIVDGHEVVYNYAKFKCKNDLNAETFEVKPTAIYNGNTDNTMTSDYILSHKNEFIGKMLAIKFYERTDKNIPFNANAYGVRDYESND
;
A
#
# COMPACT_ATOMS: atom_id res chain seq x y z
N LYS A 1 -6.43 -16.45 30.85
CA LYS A 1 -7.16 -15.93 32.01
C LYS A 1 -6.67 -14.55 32.44
N ARG A 2 -5.38 -14.36 32.80
CA ARG A 2 -4.86 -13.04 33.28
C ARG A 2 -4.93 -11.93 32.24
N LYS A 3 -4.82 -12.22 30.93
CA LYS A 3 -4.94 -11.21 29.85
C LYS A 3 -6.39 -10.83 29.58
N ILE A 4 -7.31 -11.79 29.67
CA ILE A 4 -8.76 -11.55 29.58
C ILE A 4 -9.22 -10.65 30.74
N ASP A 5 -8.77 -10.92 31.94
CA ASP A 5 -9.08 -10.11 33.13
C ASP A 5 -8.53 -8.67 33.02
N ARG A 6 -7.38 -8.45 32.34
CA ARG A 6 -6.86 -7.10 32.06
C ARG A 6 -7.73 -6.36 31.03
N GLY A 7 -8.21 -7.04 30.01
CA GLY A 7 -9.14 -6.47 29.04
C GLY A 7 -10.45 -6.02 29.70
N TYR A 8 -11.01 -6.84 30.58
CA TYR A 8 -12.22 -6.49 31.32
C TYR A 8 -12.02 -5.30 32.27
N LYS A 9 -10.92 -5.25 33.00
CA LYS A 9 -10.60 -4.11 33.89
C LYS A 9 -10.37 -2.84 33.08
N THR A 10 -9.85 -2.94 31.86
CA THR A 10 -9.65 -1.81 30.96
C THR A 10 -11.00 -1.23 30.52
N ILE A 11 -11.99 -2.07 30.22
CA ILE A 11 -13.34 -1.63 29.84
C ILE A 11 -14.01 -0.83 30.98
N GLU A 12 -13.91 -1.28 32.23
CA GLU A 12 -14.50 -0.59 33.38
C GLU A 12 -13.75 0.71 33.74
N MET A 13 -12.44 0.76 33.58
CA MET A 13 -11.63 1.93 33.94
C MET A 13 -11.70 3.11 32.95
N TYR A 14 -12.09 2.89 31.72
CA TYR A 14 -11.91 3.91 30.67
C TYR A 14 -13.19 4.41 30.01
N GLY A 15 -14.32 4.26 30.68
CA GLY A 15 -15.58 4.90 30.27
C GLY A 15 -16.17 4.37 28.97
N VAL A 16 -15.90 3.12 28.62
CA VAL A 16 -16.58 2.44 27.51
C VAL A 16 -18.05 2.31 27.88
N THR A 17 -18.94 2.90 27.09
CA THR A 17 -20.38 2.84 27.34
C THR A 17 -20.92 1.42 27.07
N SER A 18 -22.03 1.05 27.72
CA SER A 18 -22.72 -0.23 27.49
C SER A 18 -23.02 -0.47 26.00
N ASP A 19 -23.37 0.58 25.26
CA ASP A 19 -23.65 0.53 23.82
C ASP A 19 -22.41 0.18 22.99
N MET A 20 -21.23 0.65 23.39
CA MET A 20 -19.95 0.27 22.77
C MET A 20 -19.62 -1.20 23.04
N TYR A 21 -19.94 -1.68 24.24
CA TYR A 21 -19.75 -3.07 24.64
C TYR A 21 -20.72 -4.00 23.91
N GLU A 22 -22.01 -3.66 23.82
CA GLU A 22 -23.00 -4.42 23.05
C GLU A 22 -22.67 -4.45 21.56
N SER A 23 -22.24 -3.34 20.99
CA SER A 23 -21.79 -3.28 19.60
C SER A 23 -20.54 -4.12 19.35
N ALA A 24 -19.64 -4.21 20.31
CA ALA A 24 -18.48 -5.08 20.23
C ALA A 24 -18.86 -6.56 20.35
N ASN A 25 -19.81 -6.90 21.23
CA ASN A 25 -20.33 -8.27 21.38
C ASN A 25 -21.14 -8.72 20.16
N GLN A 26 -21.99 -7.85 19.58
CA GLN A 26 -22.70 -8.15 18.33
C GLN A 26 -21.73 -8.39 17.17
N LEU A 27 -20.64 -7.66 17.09
CA LEU A 27 -19.59 -7.90 16.13
C LEU A 27 -18.86 -9.23 16.44
N HIS A 28 -18.69 -9.55 17.71
CA HIS A 28 -18.13 -10.78 18.22
C HIS A 28 -18.93 -11.99 17.73
N ASP A 29 -20.23 -12.03 18.02
CA ASP A 29 -21.12 -13.11 17.59
C ASP A 29 -21.17 -13.26 16.07
N LEU A 30 -20.95 -12.16 15.37
CA LEU A 30 -20.98 -12.06 13.92
C LEU A 30 -19.73 -12.67 13.28
N LEU A 31 -18.57 -12.53 13.94
CA LEU A 31 -17.29 -13.06 13.48
C LEU A 31 -17.05 -14.51 13.93
N ASP A 32 -17.58 -14.92 15.08
CA ASP A 32 -17.49 -16.30 15.57
C ASP A 32 -18.25 -17.31 14.69
N ASN A 33 -19.25 -16.84 13.92
CA ASN A 33 -20.00 -17.66 12.97
C ASN A 33 -19.32 -17.77 11.59
N VAL A 34 -18.18 -17.12 11.38
CA VAL A 34 -17.42 -17.21 10.12
C VAL A 34 -16.44 -18.38 10.22
N ILE A 35 -16.80 -19.51 9.64
CA ILE A 35 -15.88 -20.66 9.47
C ILE A 35 -14.93 -20.32 8.32
N PRO A 36 -13.63 -20.18 8.56
CA PRO A 36 -12.68 -19.87 7.50
C PRO A 36 -12.54 -21.08 6.57
N LYS A 37 -12.95 -20.91 5.33
CA LYS A 37 -12.49 -21.78 4.25
C LYS A 37 -11.17 -21.23 3.74
N PHE A 38 -10.06 -21.71 4.26
CA PHE A 38 -8.76 -21.45 3.68
C PHE A 38 -8.67 -22.17 2.35
N ALA A 39 -8.79 -21.47 1.25
CA ALA A 39 -8.28 -21.94 -0.03
C ALA A 39 -6.75 -21.92 0.07
N THR A 40 -6.19 -23.02 0.57
CA THR A 40 -4.74 -23.27 0.53
C THR A 40 -4.36 -23.68 -0.88
N ASP A 41 -4.31 -22.71 -1.79
CA ASP A 41 -3.56 -22.88 -3.02
C ASP A 41 -2.11 -22.51 -2.68
N ALA A 42 -1.23 -23.51 -2.62
CA ALA A 42 0.17 -23.37 -2.23
C ALA A 42 0.97 -22.37 -3.12
N ASN A 43 0.40 -21.97 -4.25
CA ASN A 43 0.94 -20.99 -5.18
C ASN A 43 0.25 -19.61 -5.08
N ASN A 44 -0.79 -19.46 -4.28
CA ASN A 44 -1.55 -18.24 -4.19
C ASN A 44 -1.31 -17.59 -2.81
N VAL A 45 -0.18 -16.95 -2.69
CA VAL A 45 0.04 -15.99 -1.59
C VAL A 45 -1.09 -14.96 -1.67
N ASP A 46 -1.77 -14.70 -0.56
CA ASP A 46 -2.82 -13.68 -0.43
C ASP A 46 -2.25 -12.30 -0.76
N LYS A 47 -2.05 -12.02 -2.06
CA LYS A 47 -1.50 -10.74 -2.51
C LYS A 47 -2.50 -9.63 -2.25
N PRO A 48 -2.12 -8.55 -1.57
CA PRO A 48 -3.03 -7.45 -1.29
C PRO A 48 -3.64 -6.87 -2.56
N MET A 49 -4.85 -6.35 -2.44
CA MET A 49 -5.55 -5.64 -3.51
C MET A 49 -4.75 -4.41 -3.96
N LYS A 50 -4.71 -4.12 -5.28
CA LYS A 50 -3.92 -3.04 -5.89
C LYS A 50 -4.80 -1.91 -6.38
N CYS A 51 -4.31 -0.67 -6.27
CA CYS A 51 -5.02 0.51 -6.78
C CYS A 51 -4.87 0.63 -8.31
N GLN A 52 -5.95 1.06 -8.98
CA GLN A 52 -5.90 1.65 -10.31
C GLN A 52 -5.27 3.06 -10.25
N LYS A 53 -4.95 3.65 -11.41
CA LYS A 53 -4.59 5.06 -11.50
C LYS A 53 -5.87 5.89 -11.57
N TRP A 54 -6.02 6.84 -10.65
CA TRP A 54 -7.13 7.79 -10.69
C TRP A 54 -6.94 8.78 -11.85
N LYS A 55 -8.04 9.12 -12.50
CA LYS A 55 -8.14 10.19 -13.50
C LYS A 55 -9.50 10.87 -13.32
N THR A 56 -9.55 12.16 -13.53
CA THR A 56 -10.78 12.96 -13.54
C THR A 56 -11.82 12.33 -14.46
N GLY A 57 -13.07 12.23 -14.01
CA GLY A 57 -14.20 11.68 -14.77
C GLY A 57 -14.26 10.15 -14.86
N ILE A 58 -13.33 9.41 -14.23
CA ILE A 58 -13.30 7.94 -14.32
C ILE A 58 -13.86 7.24 -13.08
N PHE A 59 -13.70 7.83 -11.90
CA PHE A 59 -14.15 7.19 -10.67
C PHE A 59 -15.67 7.37 -10.47
N ASP A 60 -16.37 6.28 -10.13
CA ASP A 60 -17.81 6.31 -9.84
C ASP A 60 -18.06 6.66 -8.36
N TYR A 61 -18.65 7.84 -8.12
CA TYR A 61 -19.02 8.35 -6.79
C TYR A 61 -20.46 8.03 -6.40
N SER A 62 -21.26 7.37 -7.24
CA SER A 62 -22.71 7.14 -7.03
C SER A 62 -23.01 6.42 -5.72
N ASN A 63 -22.13 5.53 -5.29
CA ASN A 63 -22.23 4.79 -4.03
C ASN A 63 -21.52 5.48 -2.85
N GLY A 64 -21.09 6.73 -3.04
CA GLY A 64 -20.22 7.45 -2.12
C GLY A 64 -18.81 6.90 -2.09
N ALA A 65 -17.87 7.73 -1.66
CA ALA A 65 -16.47 7.39 -1.62
C ALA A 65 -15.79 7.86 -0.32
N PHE A 66 -14.68 7.21 -0.01
CA PHE A 66 -13.74 7.59 1.02
C PHE A 66 -12.34 7.77 0.41
N ALA A 67 -11.52 8.58 1.06
CA ALA A 67 -10.11 8.67 0.73
C ALA A 67 -9.22 8.60 1.99
N ASP A 68 -8.03 8.03 1.78
CA ASP A 68 -6.95 7.95 2.75
C ASP A 68 -5.69 8.56 2.17
N PRO A 69 -4.74 9.06 2.99
CA PRO A 69 -3.40 9.40 2.53
C PRO A 69 -2.75 8.16 1.90
N LYS A 70 -2.04 8.37 0.81
CA LYS A 70 -1.24 7.31 0.22
C LYS A 70 0.13 7.26 0.88
N ILE A 71 0.30 6.27 1.74
CA ILE A 71 1.54 6.06 2.47
C ILE A 71 2.65 5.61 1.51
N ASN A 72 3.84 6.20 1.65
CA ASN A 72 5.04 5.81 0.91
C ASN A 72 5.90 4.84 1.74
N GLY A 73 5.36 3.68 2.01
CA GLY A 73 5.98 2.64 2.82
C GLY A 73 6.19 1.33 2.06
N VAL A 74 6.40 0.27 2.80
CA VAL A 74 6.53 -1.09 2.28
C VAL A 74 5.24 -1.86 2.57
N ARG A 75 4.47 -2.17 1.51
CA ARG A 75 3.20 -2.89 1.63
C ARG A 75 3.38 -4.21 2.35
N CYS A 76 2.57 -4.44 3.36
CA CYS A 76 2.51 -5.69 4.09
C CYS A 76 1.09 -6.01 4.55
N THR A 77 0.89 -7.27 4.89
CA THR A 77 -0.30 -7.75 5.58
C THR A 77 0.09 -8.33 6.93
N ILE A 78 -0.81 -8.21 7.91
CA ILE A 78 -0.67 -8.83 9.22
C ILE A 78 -1.85 -9.76 9.46
N LYS A 79 -1.56 -10.98 9.90
CA LYS A 79 -2.58 -11.94 10.31
C LYS A 79 -2.10 -12.82 11.46
N TYR A 80 -3.03 -13.52 12.09
CA TYR A 80 -2.73 -14.57 13.05
C TYR A 80 -2.61 -15.90 12.31
N GLU A 81 -1.48 -16.58 12.50
CA GLU A 81 -1.26 -17.93 11.98
C GLU A 81 -1.27 -18.93 13.12
N ALA A 82 -1.97 -20.04 12.92
CA ALA A 82 -2.03 -21.11 13.89
C ALA A 82 -0.70 -21.87 13.94
N VAL A 83 -0.20 -22.13 15.13
CA VAL A 83 0.98 -22.94 15.38
C VAL A 83 0.55 -24.15 16.16
N ASP A 84 0.72 -25.33 15.57
CA ASP A 84 0.46 -26.60 16.24
C ASP A 84 1.63 -26.94 17.17
N ASN A 85 1.36 -27.02 18.47
CA ASN A 85 2.35 -27.38 19.48
C ASN A 85 2.17 -28.86 19.95
N GLY A 86 1.56 -29.70 19.14
CA GLY A 86 1.31 -31.07 19.43
C GLY A 86 0.44 -31.27 20.68
N LEU A 87 0.97 -31.93 21.72
CA LEU A 87 0.25 -32.18 22.96
C LEU A 87 -0.18 -30.93 23.74
N PHE A 88 0.41 -29.77 23.45
CA PHE A 88 0.09 -28.50 24.09
C PHE A 88 -1.00 -27.69 23.36
N GLY A 89 -1.58 -28.27 22.30
CA GLY A 89 -2.66 -27.68 21.52
C GLY A 89 -2.17 -26.59 20.54
N THR A 90 -3.12 -25.88 19.95
CA THR A 90 -2.85 -24.81 18.98
C THR A 90 -2.66 -23.47 19.66
N THR A 91 -1.57 -22.80 19.35
CA THR A 91 -1.35 -21.38 19.67
C THR A 91 -1.44 -20.54 18.40
N TYR A 92 -1.37 -19.22 18.56
CA TYR A 92 -1.38 -18.28 17.42
C TYR A 92 -0.20 -17.34 17.53
N GLU A 93 0.43 -17.09 16.39
CA GLU A 93 1.44 -16.04 16.26
C GLU A 93 0.96 -14.95 15.31
N VAL A 94 1.42 -13.71 15.52
CA VAL A 94 1.23 -12.61 14.59
C VAL A 94 2.29 -12.72 13.50
N VAL A 95 1.88 -12.72 12.25
CA VAL A 95 2.79 -12.84 11.10
C VAL A 95 2.62 -11.65 10.18
N ILE A 96 3.73 -10.97 9.91
CA ILE A 96 3.82 -9.86 8.98
C ILE A 96 4.41 -10.37 7.66
N ARG A 97 3.68 -10.21 6.55
CA ARG A 97 4.12 -10.66 5.24
C ARG A 97 4.18 -9.50 4.25
N SER A 98 5.21 -9.49 3.41
CA SER A 98 5.29 -8.61 2.26
C SER A 98 4.18 -8.90 1.26
N LYS A 99 3.95 -8.01 0.30
CA LYS A 99 3.02 -8.23 -0.83
C LYS A 99 3.36 -9.46 -1.67
N GLU A 100 4.57 -9.99 -1.57
CA GLU A 100 5.04 -11.20 -2.25
C GLU A 100 5.06 -12.43 -1.33
N GLY A 101 4.58 -12.29 -0.07
CA GLY A 101 4.47 -13.37 0.90
C GLY A 101 5.70 -13.61 1.78
N LEU A 102 6.79 -12.86 1.60
CA LEU A 102 7.98 -12.99 2.45
C LEU A 102 7.69 -12.46 3.85
N ARG A 103 8.08 -13.21 4.88
CA ARG A 103 7.91 -12.80 6.29
C ARG A 103 8.86 -11.66 6.62
N TYR A 104 8.33 -10.65 7.30
CA TYR A 104 9.08 -9.63 8.02
C TYR A 104 9.07 -9.95 9.51
N ASN A 105 10.21 -9.80 10.17
CA ASN A 105 10.36 -10.00 11.61
C ASN A 105 10.44 -8.63 12.29
N VAL A 106 9.28 -8.03 12.57
CA VAL A 106 9.19 -6.72 13.24
C VAL A 106 8.54 -6.89 14.61
N LYS A 107 9.35 -7.40 15.54
CA LYS A 107 8.90 -7.90 16.84
C LYS A 107 8.05 -6.91 17.64
N HIS A 108 8.42 -5.63 17.66
CA HIS A 108 7.67 -4.63 18.42
C HIS A 108 6.25 -4.38 17.85
N ILE A 109 6.06 -4.55 16.52
CA ILE A 109 4.72 -4.48 15.89
C ILE A 109 3.95 -5.78 16.16
N GLU A 110 4.61 -6.95 16.05
CA GLU A 110 4.01 -8.25 16.37
C GLU A 110 3.50 -8.26 17.83
N ASP A 111 4.30 -7.77 18.78
CA ASP A 111 3.92 -7.69 20.19
C ASP A 111 2.78 -6.71 20.43
N ALA A 112 2.77 -5.57 19.75
CA ALA A 112 1.68 -4.63 19.81
C ALA A 112 0.37 -5.27 19.30
N PHE A 113 0.40 -5.96 18.16
CA PHE A 113 -0.76 -6.71 17.66
C PHE A 113 -1.25 -7.77 18.64
N MET A 114 -0.35 -8.56 19.22
CA MET A 114 -0.70 -9.55 20.23
C MET A 114 -1.34 -8.93 21.46
N THR A 115 -0.92 -7.72 21.83
CA THR A 115 -1.44 -7.03 23.01
C THR A 115 -2.82 -6.44 22.77
N TYR A 116 -3.02 -5.76 21.64
CA TYR A 116 -4.20 -4.94 21.40
C TYR A 116 -5.29 -5.66 20.61
N VAL A 117 -4.93 -6.54 19.69
CA VAL A 117 -5.87 -7.18 18.78
C VAL A 117 -6.19 -8.60 19.19
N TYR A 118 -5.25 -9.32 19.79
CA TYR A 118 -5.46 -10.70 20.23
C TYR A 118 -6.43 -10.85 21.42
N CYS A 119 -6.68 -9.77 22.16
CA CYS A 119 -7.68 -9.80 23.24
C CYS A 119 -9.10 -10.14 22.74
N THR A 120 -9.33 -10.06 21.45
CA THR A 120 -10.60 -10.42 20.81
C THR A 120 -10.39 -11.61 19.86
N PRO A 121 -10.80 -12.85 20.26
CA PRO A 121 -10.66 -14.07 19.47
C PRO A 121 -11.15 -13.95 18.02
N ASN A 122 -12.03 -13.02 17.76
CA ASN A 122 -12.77 -12.82 16.52
C ASN A 122 -11.95 -12.21 15.41
N TYR A 123 -10.80 -11.62 15.71
CA TYR A 123 -9.91 -11.05 14.69
C TYR A 123 -8.88 -12.05 14.14
N ARG A 124 -8.92 -13.32 14.61
CA ARG A 124 -7.96 -14.35 14.19
C ARG A 124 -8.01 -14.67 12.70
N ASN A 125 -9.18 -14.49 12.09
CA ASN A 125 -9.41 -14.78 10.67
C ASN A 125 -9.25 -13.54 9.78
N ILE A 126 -8.93 -12.39 10.35
CA ILE A 126 -8.79 -11.13 9.63
C ILE A 126 -7.36 -10.99 9.12
N THR A 127 -7.23 -10.59 7.86
CA THR A 127 -5.96 -10.10 7.31
C THR A 127 -5.99 -8.59 7.31
N PHE A 128 -5.16 -7.97 8.14
CA PHE A 128 -4.98 -6.52 8.19
C PHE A 128 -4.04 -6.10 7.06
N ASP A 129 -4.43 -5.08 6.31
CA ASP A 129 -3.72 -4.60 5.13
C ASP A 129 -3.18 -3.19 5.39
N GLY A 130 -1.89 -3.00 5.20
CA GLY A 130 -1.22 -1.75 5.52
C GLY A 130 0.18 -1.64 4.94
N GLU A 131 0.93 -0.71 5.45
CA GLU A 131 2.33 -0.49 5.08
C GLU A 131 3.22 -0.35 6.30
N LEU A 132 4.42 -0.95 6.25
CA LEU A 132 5.50 -0.58 7.15
C LEU A 132 6.02 0.79 6.73
N TYR A 133 6.09 1.70 7.66
CA TYR A 133 6.39 3.10 7.41
C TYR A 133 7.35 3.67 8.46
N ILE A 134 8.16 4.61 8.05
CA ILE A 134 8.95 5.48 8.94
C ILE A 134 8.81 6.88 8.38
N LYS A 135 8.36 7.83 9.21
CA LYS A 135 8.18 9.22 8.83
C LYS A 135 9.47 9.80 8.25
N ASP A 136 9.34 10.61 7.21
CA ASP A 136 10.44 11.31 6.52
C ASP A 136 11.52 10.39 5.92
N GLN A 137 11.23 9.09 5.79
CA GLN A 137 12.13 8.15 5.14
C GLN A 137 11.61 7.72 3.76
N LYS A 138 12.54 7.54 2.82
CA LYS A 138 12.21 7.03 1.48
C LYS A 138 11.86 5.54 1.52
N ASN A 139 11.02 5.10 0.60
CA ASN A 139 10.59 3.70 0.47
C ASN A 139 11.76 2.71 0.44
N THR A 140 12.87 3.04 -0.23
CA THR A 140 14.09 2.19 -0.28
C THR A 140 14.72 2.00 1.09
N THR A 141 14.81 3.06 1.88
CA THR A 141 15.34 3.06 3.26
C THR A 141 14.44 2.23 4.18
N ILE A 142 13.11 2.47 4.10
CA ILE A 142 12.11 1.70 4.85
C ILE A 142 12.19 0.22 4.50
N GLY A 143 12.33 -0.11 3.20
CA GLY A 143 12.50 -1.48 2.72
C GLY A 143 13.77 -2.16 3.25
N GLY A 144 14.85 -1.42 3.40
CA GLY A 144 16.09 -1.89 4.06
C GLY A 144 15.87 -2.17 5.55
N ALA A 145 15.20 -1.26 6.25
CA ALA A 145 14.87 -1.41 7.66
C ALA A 145 13.91 -2.60 7.91
N ALA A 146 12.90 -2.78 7.06
CA ALA A 146 11.93 -3.88 7.19
C ALA A 146 12.55 -5.27 7.01
N ARG A 147 13.53 -5.40 6.10
CA ARG A 147 14.18 -6.68 5.79
C ARG A 147 15.34 -7.04 6.73
N ASN A 148 15.91 -6.08 7.42
CA ASN A 148 17.08 -6.30 8.28
C ASN A 148 16.81 -5.82 9.71
N PRO A 149 16.54 -6.75 10.66
CA PRO A 149 16.33 -6.41 12.07
C PRO A 149 17.51 -5.73 12.76
N LYS A 150 18.73 -5.86 12.18
CA LYS A 150 19.94 -5.17 12.69
C LYS A 150 20.07 -3.73 12.20
N ASN A 151 19.22 -3.29 11.25
CA ASN A 151 19.22 -1.91 10.77
C ASN A 151 18.81 -0.98 11.94
N PRO A 152 19.56 0.11 12.22
CA PRO A 152 19.24 1.05 13.30
C PRO A 152 17.83 1.67 13.20
N LEU A 153 17.29 1.77 11.98
CA LEU A 153 15.96 2.32 11.72
C LEU A 153 14.84 1.29 11.94
N HIS A 154 15.15 0.00 12.09
CA HIS A 154 14.17 -1.07 12.25
C HIS A 154 13.22 -0.82 13.44
N LYS A 155 13.72 -0.31 14.54
CA LYS A 155 12.95 -0.02 15.76
C LYS A 155 11.94 1.12 15.60
N TYR A 156 12.05 1.94 14.55
CA TYR A 156 11.16 3.04 14.25
C TYR A 156 10.07 2.68 13.23
N LEU A 157 10.06 1.43 12.74
CA LEU A 157 9.00 0.96 11.87
C LEU A 157 7.65 1.03 12.57
N GLN A 158 6.68 1.62 11.87
CA GLN A 158 5.27 1.65 12.25
C GLN A 158 4.48 0.80 11.27
N PHE A 159 3.37 0.22 11.69
CA PHE A 159 2.39 -0.36 10.79
C PHE A 159 1.23 0.60 10.60
N VAL A 160 1.13 1.19 9.41
CA VAL A 160 0.01 2.05 9.05
C VAL A 160 -1.06 1.21 8.38
N ASN A 161 -2.15 0.97 9.11
CA ASN A 161 -3.27 0.16 8.66
C ASN A 161 -4.33 1.03 7.97
N PHE A 162 -4.84 0.59 6.82
CA PHE A 162 -5.85 1.32 6.07
C PHE A 162 -6.99 0.42 5.54
N ASP A 163 -6.83 -0.90 5.60
CA ASP A 163 -7.87 -1.85 5.19
C ASP A 163 -7.72 -3.19 5.91
N LEU A 164 -8.69 -4.07 5.73
CA LEU A 164 -8.63 -5.45 6.15
C LEU A 164 -9.43 -6.34 5.20
N SER A 165 -9.15 -7.63 5.21
CA SER A 165 -9.98 -8.64 4.55
C SER A 165 -10.58 -9.56 5.60
N ILE A 166 -11.88 -9.86 5.43
CA ILE A 166 -12.61 -10.82 6.24
C ILE A 166 -12.97 -12.00 5.33
N PRO A 167 -12.44 -13.20 5.56
CA PRO A 167 -12.79 -14.37 4.76
C PRO A 167 -14.29 -14.68 4.84
N ASP A 168 -14.87 -15.16 3.73
CA ASP A 168 -16.21 -15.75 3.60
C ASP A 168 -17.44 -14.92 3.99
N VAL A 169 -17.33 -13.59 3.95
CA VAL A 169 -18.47 -12.70 4.28
C VAL A 169 -18.92 -11.90 3.07
N SER A 170 -19.54 -12.55 2.09
CA SER A 170 -19.86 -11.99 0.77
C SER A 170 -20.67 -10.68 0.77
N ASN A 171 -21.51 -10.43 1.76
CA ASN A 171 -22.29 -9.19 1.86
C ASN A 171 -21.73 -8.17 2.86
N ARG A 172 -20.68 -8.49 3.57
CA ARG A 172 -20.08 -7.67 4.64
C ARG A 172 -18.68 -7.19 4.30
N ASP A 173 -18.14 -7.61 3.14
CA ASP A 173 -16.82 -7.24 2.67
C ASP A 173 -16.76 -5.87 1.98
N ARG A 174 -17.77 -5.04 2.18
CA ARG A 174 -17.83 -3.67 1.68
C ARG A 174 -16.92 -2.76 2.48
N PHE A 175 -16.22 -1.85 1.83
CA PHE A 175 -15.20 -1.01 2.47
C PHE A 175 -15.73 -0.22 3.67
N HIS A 176 -16.93 0.33 3.61
CA HIS A 176 -17.51 1.05 4.76
C HIS A 176 -17.71 0.17 6.00
N LEU A 177 -18.00 -1.14 5.82
CA LEU A 177 -18.11 -2.11 6.92
C LEU A 177 -16.74 -2.52 7.44
N ARG A 178 -15.79 -2.82 6.56
CA ARG A 178 -14.39 -3.12 6.95
C ARG A 178 -13.77 -1.98 7.74
N ARG A 179 -14.02 -0.74 7.30
CA ARG A 179 -13.58 0.46 8.01
C ARG A 179 -14.18 0.56 9.43
N ASN A 180 -15.46 0.23 9.61
CA ASN A 180 -16.06 0.19 10.93
C ASN A 180 -15.46 -0.90 11.82
N ILE A 181 -15.10 -2.04 11.23
CA ILE A 181 -14.40 -3.12 11.94
C ILE A 181 -13.01 -2.65 12.37
N LEU A 182 -12.25 -1.99 11.49
CA LEU A 182 -10.96 -1.38 11.86
C LEU A 182 -11.09 -0.44 13.06
N ARG A 183 -12.06 0.47 13.02
CA ARG A 183 -12.31 1.38 14.14
C ARG A 183 -12.57 0.64 15.45
N LYS A 184 -13.35 -0.44 15.41
CA LYS A 184 -13.66 -1.24 16.60
C LYS A 184 -12.48 -2.09 17.06
N ALA A 185 -11.72 -2.68 16.12
CA ALA A 185 -10.56 -3.51 16.45
C ALA A 185 -9.53 -2.77 17.30
N PHE A 186 -9.33 -1.49 17.01
CA PHE A 186 -8.35 -0.66 17.70
C PHE A 186 -8.95 0.32 18.73
N SER A 187 -10.28 0.48 18.83
CA SER A 187 -10.92 1.43 19.73
C SER A 187 -10.67 1.12 21.20
N LEU A 188 -10.52 -0.15 21.55
CA LEU A 188 -10.19 -0.59 22.91
C LEU A 188 -8.71 -0.34 23.26
N ALA A 189 -7.86 -0.18 22.25
CA ALA A 189 -6.43 0.07 22.42
C ALA A 189 -6.10 1.56 22.56
N VAL A 190 -6.87 2.42 21.91
CA VAL A 190 -6.60 3.86 21.75
C VAL A 190 -6.65 4.63 23.08
N ASN A 191 -7.32 4.12 24.09
CA ASN A 191 -7.52 4.89 25.32
C ASN A 191 -6.38 4.77 26.34
N ASN A 192 -5.30 3.98 26.06
CA ASN A 192 -4.40 3.60 27.15
C ASN A 192 -2.93 3.46 26.85
N ASP A 193 -2.52 3.59 25.59
CA ASP A 193 -1.13 3.33 25.28
C ASP A 193 -0.76 4.05 23.97
N ASP A 194 0.32 4.81 24.01
CA ASP A 194 0.87 5.56 22.86
C ASP A 194 1.30 4.63 21.70
N ASP A 195 1.20 3.30 21.90
CA ASP A 195 1.61 2.29 20.94
C ASP A 195 0.63 2.05 19.80
N CYS A 196 -0.65 2.42 19.97
CA CYS A 196 -1.68 2.21 18.97
C CYS A 196 -2.59 3.43 18.86
N ILE A 197 -2.57 4.08 17.71
CA ILE A 197 -3.32 5.32 17.43
C ILE A 197 -4.30 5.09 16.31
N PHE A 198 -5.50 5.64 16.50
CA PHE A 198 -6.54 5.69 15.48
C PHE A 198 -6.70 7.13 14.98
N ILE A 199 -6.42 7.36 13.71
CA ILE A 199 -6.38 8.71 13.16
C ILE A 199 -7.39 8.86 12.04
N GLN A 200 -8.17 9.93 12.13
CA GLN A 200 -8.99 10.40 11.05
C GLN A 200 -8.20 11.48 10.29
N ASP A 201 -8.15 11.33 8.94
CA ASP A 201 -7.50 12.27 8.05
C ASP A 201 -5.97 12.06 7.93
N ILE A 202 -5.18 13.12 7.94
CA ILE A 202 -3.74 13.10 7.67
C ILE A 202 -2.95 12.92 8.97
N PRO A 203 -2.18 11.82 9.12
CA PRO A 203 -1.48 11.51 10.38
C PRO A 203 -0.53 12.60 10.88
N GLU A 204 0.13 13.33 9.97
CA GLU A 204 1.11 14.37 10.36
C GLU A 204 0.49 15.60 11.02
N GLU A 205 -0.80 15.77 10.90
CA GLU A 205 -1.53 16.81 11.63
C GLU A 205 -1.70 16.45 13.12
N HIS A 206 -1.30 15.22 13.50
CA HIS A 206 -1.39 14.70 14.86
C HIS A 206 0.00 14.37 15.42
N ASP A 207 0.46 15.12 16.42
CA ASP A 207 1.82 14.98 16.99
C ASP A 207 2.06 13.65 17.72
N ASP A 208 1.02 13.00 18.20
CA ASP A 208 1.04 11.74 18.93
C ASP A 208 1.37 10.51 18.09
N THR A 209 1.36 10.65 16.74
CA THR A 209 1.69 9.54 15.84
C THR A 209 3.16 9.11 15.86
N LYS A 210 4.06 9.96 16.34
CA LYS A 210 5.52 9.75 16.20
C LYS A 210 6.03 8.50 16.90
N ASN A 211 5.38 8.10 17.99
CA ASN A 211 5.80 6.97 18.82
C ASN A 211 4.90 5.74 18.66
N ALA A 212 3.79 5.87 17.96
CA ALA A 212 2.87 4.77 17.77
C ALA A 212 3.49 3.63 16.96
N LYS A 213 3.30 2.38 17.40
CA LYS A 213 3.71 1.20 16.64
C LYS A 213 2.68 0.83 15.57
N ILE A 214 1.41 1.12 15.84
CA ILE A 214 0.28 0.88 14.94
C ILE A 214 -0.49 2.18 14.76
N VAL A 215 -0.68 2.58 13.51
CA VAL A 215 -1.50 3.74 13.12
C VAL A 215 -2.64 3.22 12.25
N SER A 216 -3.87 3.33 12.71
CA SER A 216 -5.03 2.95 11.91
C SER A 216 -5.68 4.17 11.29
N LEU A 217 -5.71 4.25 9.96
CA LEU A 217 -6.29 5.38 9.23
C LEU A 217 -7.82 5.33 9.26
N CYS A 218 -8.43 6.48 9.45
CA CYS A 218 -9.86 6.68 9.31
C CYS A 218 -10.14 7.60 8.14
N SER A 219 -10.57 7.01 7.03
CA SER A 219 -10.80 7.70 5.77
C SER A 219 -11.76 8.88 5.89
N ILE A 220 -11.56 9.91 5.09
CA ILE A 220 -12.48 11.04 4.93
C ILE A 220 -13.52 10.77 3.84
N ASN A 221 -14.67 11.45 3.90
CA ASN A 221 -15.67 11.38 2.84
C ASN A 221 -15.24 12.21 1.63
N ILE A 222 -15.45 11.67 0.44
CA ILE A 222 -15.21 12.30 -0.86
C ILE A 222 -16.52 12.30 -1.67
N LYS A 223 -16.86 13.40 -2.30
CA LYS A 223 -18.10 13.58 -3.07
C LYS A 223 -17.87 13.63 -4.58
N GLY A 224 -16.66 13.98 -5.02
CA GLY A 224 -16.34 14.14 -6.44
C GLY A 224 -14.85 14.35 -6.70
N ASP A 225 -14.53 14.56 -7.96
CA ASP A 225 -13.14 14.71 -8.42
C ASP A 225 -12.42 15.91 -7.77
N SER A 226 -13.10 17.03 -7.59
CA SER A 226 -12.54 18.21 -6.93
C SER A 226 -12.11 17.94 -5.50
N ASP A 227 -12.85 17.12 -4.75
CA ASP A 227 -12.49 16.72 -3.39
C ASP A 227 -11.24 15.82 -3.41
N VAL A 228 -11.14 14.92 -4.41
CA VAL A 228 -9.95 14.06 -4.58
C VAL A 228 -8.71 14.89 -4.88
N GLU A 229 -8.82 15.87 -5.77
CA GLU A 229 -7.72 16.76 -6.12
C GLU A 229 -7.25 17.57 -4.91
N ALA A 230 -8.18 18.23 -4.23
CA ALA A 230 -7.89 19.02 -3.04
C ALA A 230 -7.25 18.15 -1.93
N TYR A 231 -7.78 16.95 -1.70
CA TYR A 231 -7.25 16.05 -0.69
C TYR A 231 -5.88 15.47 -1.07
N ARG A 232 -5.68 15.13 -2.36
CA ARG A 232 -4.38 14.72 -2.89
C ARG A 232 -3.32 15.79 -2.62
N ASP A 233 -3.62 17.04 -2.94
CA ASP A 233 -2.67 18.14 -2.82
C ASP A 233 -2.35 18.44 -1.34
N ARG A 234 -3.33 18.31 -0.47
CA ARG A 234 -3.14 18.39 0.99
C ARG A 234 -2.27 17.24 1.51
N CYS A 235 -2.49 16.00 1.06
CA CYS A 235 -1.63 14.86 1.38
C CYS A 235 -0.18 15.08 0.92
N ILE A 236 0.01 15.61 -0.29
CA ILE A 236 1.34 15.90 -0.82
C ILE A 236 2.04 17.00 0.00
N ALA A 237 1.32 18.06 0.38
CA ALA A 237 1.86 19.11 1.25
C ALA A 237 2.30 18.55 2.63
N ALA A 238 1.64 17.49 3.11
CA ALA A 238 2.00 16.76 4.34
C ALA A 238 3.10 15.68 4.14
N GLY A 239 3.68 15.55 2.94
CA GLY A 239 4.79 14.62 2.66
C GLY A 239 4.39 13.22 2.18
N TYR A 240 3.09 12.99 1.88
CA TYR A 240 2.63 11.72 1.31
C TYR A 240 2.70 11.71 -0.22
N GLU A 241 2.59 10.52 -0.84
CA GLU A 241 2.58 10.39 -2.31
C GLU A 241 1.31 10.97 -2.97
N GLY A 242 0.30 11.31 -2.21
CA GLY A 242 -1.04 11.67 -2.65
C GLY A 242 -2.10 10.94 -1.82
N CYS A 243 -3.20 10.52 -2.45
CA CYS A 243 -4.28 9.82 -1.76
C CYS A 243 -4.75 8.56 -2.52
N VAL A 244 -5.49 7.71 -1.79
CA VAL A 244 -6.22 6.57 -2.35
C VAL A 244 -7.70 6.80 -2.14
N VAL A 245 -8.48 6.85 -3.23
CA VAL A 245 -9.94 6.94 -3.19
C VAL A 245 -10.55 5.55 -3.36
N ARG A 246 -11.60 5.26 -2.57
CA ARG A 246 -12.31 3.98 -2.59
C ARG A 246 -13.81 4.18 -2.53
N SER A 247 -14.55 3.40 -3.32
CA SER A 247 -16.01 3.32 -3.19
C SER A 247 -16.38 2.72 -1.83
N LYS A 248 -17.43 3.26 -1.18
CA LYS A 248 -17.94 2.72 0.10
C LYS A 248 -18.37 1.26 0.01
N ILE A 249 -18.77 0.82 -1.17
CA ILE A 249 -19.20 -0.57 -1.44
C ILE A 249 -18.08 -1.45 -2.02
N ALA A 250 -16.83 -0.95 -2.12
CA ALA A 250 -15.72 -1.71 -2.65
C ALA A 250 -15.50 -2.99 -1.84
N GLU A 251 -15.53 -4.14 -2.51
CA GLU A 251 -15.16 -5.44 -1.95
C GLU A 251 -13.64 -5.59 -1.89
N TYR A 252 -13.14 -6.38 -0.93
CA TYR A 252 -11.73 -6.74 -0.89
C TYR A 252 -11.48 -8.01 -1.70
N LYS A 253 -10.67 -7.90 -2.76
CA LYS A 253 -10.33 -9.04 -3.64
C LYS A 253 -8.81 -9.17 -3.75
N PHE A 254 -8.26 -10.19 -3.12
CA PHE A 254 -6.81 -10.47 -3.19
C PHE A 254 -6.31 -10.51 -4.65
N GLY A 255 -5.11 -9.96 -4.87
CA GLY A 255 -4.45 -9.95 -6.18
C GLY A 255 -5.09 -9.05 -7.24
N SER A 256 -6.33 -8.58 -7.03
CA SER A 256 -7.07 -7.80 -8.00
C SER A 256 -6.63 -6.32 -8.06
N ARG A 257 -7.09 -5.64 -9.11
CA ARG A 257 -6.93 -4.19 -9.30
C ARG A 257 -8.27 -3.59 -9.73
N PRO A 258 -9.24 -3.45 -8.82
CA PRO A 258 -10.59 -3.01 -9.15
C PRO A 258 -10.64 -1.52 -9.47
N GLN A 259 -11.65 -1.12 -10.26
CA GLN A 259 -11.94 0.29 -10.53
C GLN A 259 -12.52 1.04 -9.31
N THR A 260 -12.97 0.30 -8.30
CA THR A 260 -13.50 0.86 -7.06
C THR A 260 -12.43 1.32 -6.07
N MET A 261 -11.14 1.17 -6.42
CA MET A 261 -10.01 1.63 -5.63
C MET A 261 -8.94 2.25 -6.53
N MET A 262 -8.75 3.55 -6.44
CA MET A 262 -7.83 4.30 -7.29
C MET A 262 -6.88 5.17 -6.46
N LYS A 263 -5.64 5.33 -6.96
CA LYS A 263 -4.63 6.20 -6.38
C LYS A 263 -4.50 7.48 -7.20
N ALA A 264 -4.61 8.62 -6.54
CA ALA A 264 -4.31 9.94 -7.07
C ALA A 264 -2.92 10.37 -6.55
N LYS A 265 -1.95 10.44 -7.45
CA LYS A 265 -0.57 10.83 -7.16
C LYS A 265 -0.19 12.03 -8.02
N GLN A 266 0.68 12.88 -7.49
CA GLN A 266 1.41 13.83 -8.32
C GLN A 266 2.50 13.07 -9.10
N CYS A 267 2.70 13.48 -10.33
CA CYS A 267 3.76 13.00 -11.19
C CYS A 267 4.67 14.17 -11.51
N GLU A 268 5.95 14.00 -11.28
CA GLU A 268 6.97 14.95 -11.72
C GLU A 268 7.43 14.60 -13.13
N GLU A 269 7.89 15.60 -13.85
CA GLU A 269 8.45 15.43 -15.19
C GLU A 269 9.83 16.06 -15.25
N THR A 270 10.72 15.46 -16.01
CA THR A 270 12.05 15.98 -16.31
C THR A 270 12.50 15.52 -17.68
N GLU A 271 13.62 16.04 -18.12
CA GLU A 271 14.24 15.67 -19.36
C GLU A 271 15.65 15.14 -19.13
N CYS A 272 15.95 13.98 -19.71
CA CYS A 272 17.23 13.32 -19.53
C CYS A 272 17.82 12.88 -20.87
N LEU A 273 19.13 13.09 -21.01
CA LEU A 273 19.85 12.67 -22.22
C LEU A 273 19.90 11.15 -22.33
N CYS A 274 19.43 10.62 -23.45
CA CYS A 274 19.56 9.20 -23.79
C CYS A 274 21.01 8.90 -24.21
N LEU A 275 21.68 8.06 -23.45
CA LEU A 275 23.05 7.64 -23.70
C LEU A 275 23.13 6.37 -24.54
N ASP A 276 22.19 5.45 -24.33
CA ASP A 276 22.18 4.14 -24.96
C ASP A 276 20.78 3.50 -24.87
N ILE A 277 20.56 2.44 -25.69
CA ILE A 277 19.36 1.62 -25.68
C ILE A 277 19.72 0.19 -25.39
N LEU A 278 19.22 -0.31 -24.26
CA LEU A 278 19.43 -1.66 -23.76
C LEU A 278 18.27 -2.57 -24.19
N VAL A 279 18.57 -3.86 -24.32
CA VAL A 279 17.56 -4.89 -24.55
C VAL A 279 17.29 -5.61 -23.21
N ASP A 280 16.02 -5.70 -22.82
CA ASP A 280 15.53 -6.41 -21.62
C ASP A 280 14.74 -7.65 -22.09
N PRO A 281 15.37 -8.83 -22.23
CA PRO A 281 14.68 -10.03 -22.65
C PRO A 281 13.80 -10.57 -21.52
N ILE A 282 12.51 -10.79 -21.80
CA ILE A 282 11.56 -11.37 -20.87
C ILE A 282 10.95 -12.63 -21.49
N THR A 283 11.14 -13.77 -20.86
CA THR A 283 10.51 -15.03 -21.28
C THR A 283 9.09 -15.09 -20.72
N LYS A 284 8.12 -15.39 -21.58
CA LYS A 284 6.73 -15.66 -21.21
C LYS A 284 6.29 -17.01 -21.76
N ILE A 285 5.40 -17.68 -21.04
CA ILE A 285 4.75 -18.88 -21.54
C ILE A 285 3.49 -18.46 -22.30
N VAL A 286 3.44 -18.76 -23.60
CA VAL A 286 2.30 -18.50 -24.48
C VAL A 286 1.91 -19.86 -25.10
N ASP A 287 0.68 -20.29 -24.88
CA ASP A 287 0.16 -21.56 -25.37
C ASP A 287 1.05 -22.79 -25.03
N GLY A 288 1.67 -22.76 -23.82
CA GLY A 288 2.55 -23.84 -23.32
C GLY A 288 3.99 -23.78 -23.85
N HIS A 289 4.35 -22.81 -24.68
CA HIS A 289 5.70 -22.61 -25.22
C HIS A 289 6.38 -21.39 -24.62
N GLU A 290 7.69 -21.47 -24.38
CA GLU A 290 8.49 -20.32 -23.97
C GLU A 290 8.70 -19.38 -25.16
N VAL A 291 8.29 -18.13 -25.01
CA VAL A 291 8.49 -17.05 -25.99
C VAL A 291 9.30 -15.94 -25.33
N VAL A 292 10.42 -15.56 -25.97
CA VAL A 292 11.26 -14.46 -25.50
C VAL A 292 10.82 -13.17 -26.19
N TYR A 293 10.43 -12.19 -25.37
CA TYR A 293 10.11 -10.83 -25.82
C TYR A 293 11.26 -9.90 -25.47
N ASN A 294 11.77 -9.17 -26.43
CA ASN A 294 12.79 -8.16 -26.23
C ASN A 294 12.14 -6.80 -25.96
N TYR A 295 12.30 -6.28 -24.74
CA TYR A 295 11.84 -4.94 -24.41
C TYR A 295 12.98 -3.94 -24.45
N ALA A 296 12.68 -2.72 -24.89
CA ALA A 296 13.62 -1.63 -24.86
C ALA A 296 13.70 -1.00 -23.46
N LYS A 297 14.90 -0.60 -23.07
CA LYS A 297 15.16 0.31 -21.97
C LYS A 297 16.11 1.39 -22.43
N PHE A 298 15.86 2.63 -22.08
CA PHE A 298 16.81 3.71 -22.27
C PHE A 298 17.78 3.77 -21.11
N LYS A 299 19.06 3.91 -21.38
CA LYS A 299 20.09 4.32 -20.42
C LYS A 299 20.22 5.83 -20.51
N CYS A 300 19.84 6.53 -19.46
CA CYS A 300 19.81 7.99 -19.41
C CYS A 300 20.84 8.54 -18.43
N LYS A 301 21.35 9.74 -18.76
CA LYS A 301 22.10 10.57 -17.82
C LYS A 301 21.09 11.28 -16.91
N ASN A 302 21.34 11.26 -15.61
CA ASN A 302 20.51 12.00 -14.65
C ASN A 302 20.60 13.51 -14.91
N ASP A 303 19.47 14.20 -14.76
CA ASP A 303 19.37 15.66 -14.94
C ASP A 303 20.07 16.48 -13.87
N LEU A 304 20.22 15.93 -12.64
CA LEU A 304 20.77 16.66 -11.49
C LEU A 304 22.23 16.33 -11.17
N ASN A 305 22.79 15.24 -11.71
CA ASN A 305 24.16 14.80 -11.40
C ASN A 305 24.74 13.92 -12.52
N ALA A 306 25.94 13.36 -12.32
CA ALA A 306 26.64 12.53 -13.30
C ALA A 306 26.17 11.05 -13.30
N GLU A 307 25.26 10.67 -12.40
CA GLU A 307 24.75 9.30 -12.33
C GLU A 307 23.96 8.92 -13.60
N THR A 308 23.90 7.65 -13.90
CA THR A 308 23.09 7.11 -15.00
C THR A 308 22.02 6.17 -14.44
N PHE A 309 20.91 6.06 -15.15
CA PHE A 309 19.83 5.17 -14.76
C PHE A 309 19.10 4.59 -15.98
N GLU A 310 18.36 3.52 -15.75
CA GLU A 310 17.56 2.86 -16.76
C GLU A 310 16.10 3.26 -16.63
N VAL A 311 15.46 3.56 -17.76
CA VAL A 311 14.05 3.91 -17.79
C VAL A 311 13.33 3.17 -18.93
N LYS A 312 12.10 2.69 -18.64
CA LYS A 312 11.26 2.01 -19.63
C LYS A 312 10.48 3.00 -20.46
N PRO A 313 10.29 2.74 -21.76
CA PRO A 313 9.38 3.53 -22.57
C PRO A 313 7.93 3.28 -22.18
N THR A 314 7.07 4.25 -22.48
CA THR A 314 5.62 4.10 -22.43
C THR A 314 4.99 4.73 -23.66
N ALA A 315 4.33 3.93 -24.47
CA ALA A 315 3.65 4.38 -25.68
C ALA A 315 2.36 5.17 -25.38
N ILE A 316 1.84 5.08 -24.16
CA ILE A 316 0.58 5.73 -23.77
C ILE A 316 0.85 6.79 -22.71
N TYR A 317 0.60 8.06 -23.05
CA TYR A 317 0.70 9.17 -22.12
C TYR A 317 -0.52 10.10 -22.25
N ASN A 318 -1.15 10.41 -21.11
CA ASN A 318 -2.37 11.23 -21.04
C ASN A 318 -3.50 10.83 -22.03
N GLY A 319 -3.61 9.53 -22.32
CA GLY A 319 -4.61 8.99 -23.24
C GLY A 319 -4.18 8.98 -24.72
N ASN A 320 -3.09 9.65 -25.08
CA ASN A 320 -2.52 9.61 -26.40
C ASN A 320 -1.55 8.42 -26.54
N THR A 321 -1.53 7.81 -27.74
CA THR A 321 -0.59 6.73 -28.06
C THR A 321 0.49 7.27 -29.00
N ASP A 322 1.74 7.09 -28.59
CA ASP A 322 2.92 7.37 -29.41
C ASP A 322 3.57 6.05 -29.82
N ASN A 323 3.38 5.65 -31.07
CA ASN A 323 3.90 4.40 -31.59
C ASN A 323 5.43 4.38 -31.67
N THR A 324 6.10 5.53 -31.66
CA THR A 324 7.57 5.63 -31.62
C THR A 324 8.13 5.24 -30.25
N MET A 325 7.30 5.25 -29.22
CA MET A 325 7.66 4.83 -27.86
C MET A 325 7.36 3.35 -27.56
N THR A 326 7.14 2.54 -28.59
CA THR A 326 7.06 1.08 -28.46
C THR A 326 8.45 0.44 -28.49
N SER A 327 8.64 -0.69 -27.80
CA SER A 327 9.93 -1.39 -27.77
C SER A 327 10.41 -1.79 -29.15
N ASP A 328 9.52 -2.27 -30.02
CA ASP A 328 9.86 -2.70 -31.38
C ASP A 328 10.37 -1.54 -32.23
N TYR A 329 9.70 -0.38 -32.16
CA TYR A 329 10.15 0.82 -32.88
C TYR A 329 11.52 1.28 -32.36
N ILE A 330 11.67 1.41 -31.03
CA ILE A 330 12.91 1.90 -30.40
C ILE A 330 14.10 1.00 -30.75
N LEU A 331 13.92 -0.33 -30.70
CA LEU A 331 15.00 -1.27 -30.99
C LEU A 331 15.41 -1.26 -32.47
N SER A 332 14.49 -0.96 -33.36
CA SER A 332 14.78 -0.85 -34.81
C SER A 332 15.30 0.55 -35.25
N HIS A 333 15.08 1.59 -34.44
CA HIS A 333 15.41 2.98 -34.73
C HIS A 333 16.30 3.64 -33.66
N LYS A 334 17.27 2.92 -33.14
CA LYS A 334 18.11 3.38 -32.00
C LYS A 334 18.73 4.76 -32.20
N ASN A 335 19.15 5.06 -33.43
CA ASN A 335 19.81 6.33 -33.75
C ASN A 335 18.89 7.56 -33.64
N GLU A 336 17.57 7.36 -33.59
CA GLU A 336 16.60 8.45 -33.40
C GLU A 336 16.51 8.90 -31.94
N PHE A 337 17.00 8.06 -30.99
CA PHE A 337 16.89 8.28 -29.56
C PHE A 337 18.24 8.57 -28.89
N ILE A 338 19.32 7.90 -29.32
CA ILE A 338 20.64 8.08 -28.72
C ILE A 338 21.14 9.50 -28.98
N GLY A 339 21.55 10.19 -27.93
CA GLY A 339 21.96 11.58 -27.98
C GLY A 339 20.81 12.60 -27.91
N LYS A 340 19.54 12.14 -27.84
CA LYS A 340 18.38 13.00 -27.71
C LYS A 340 17.94 13.17 -26.27
N MET A 341 17.23 14.25 -25.97
CA MET A 341 16.56 14.47 -24.70
C MET A 341 15.23 13.72 -24.67
N LEU A 342 15.04 12.87 -23.67
CA LEU A 342 13.79 12.15 -23.46
C LEU A 342 12.96 12.83 -22.36
N ALA A 343 11.69 13.01 -22.65
CA ALA A 343 10.71 13.44 -21.67
C ALA A 343 10.39 12.26 -20.72
N ILE A 344 10.67 12.42 -19.45
CA ILE A 344 10.57 11.40 -18.43
C ILE A 344 9.62 11.84 -17.33
N LYS A 345 8.67 11.00 -16.96
CA LYS A 345 7.83 11.17 -15.79
C LYS A 345 8.20 10.17 -14.69
N PHE A 346 8.15 10.64 -13.45
CA PHE A 346 8.47 9.85 -12.27
C PHE A 346 7.65 10.31 -11.07
N TYR A 347 7.72 9.60 -9.95
CA TYR A 347 6.92 9.93 -8.76
C TYR A 347 7.76 10.42 -7.60
N GLU A 348 9.02 10.06 -7.54
CA GLU A 348 9.97 10.46 -6.49
C GLU A 348 11.40 10.28 -7.00
N ARG A 349 12.37 10.80 -6.24
CA ARG A 349 13.79 10.57 -6.50
C ARG A 349 14.39 9.71 -5.40
N THR A 350 15.34 8.86 -5.78
CA THR A 350 16.15 8.08 -4.83
C THR A 350 17.03 9.01 -3.99
N ASP A 351 17.76 8.45 -2.99
CA ASP A 351 18.76 9.19 -2.19
C ASP A 351 19.89 9.79 -3.03
N LYS A 352 20.14 9.21 -4.21
CA LYS A 352 21.09 9.74 -5.22
C LYS A 352 20.45 10.73 -6.20
N ASN A 353 19.26 11.22 -5.91
CA ASN A 353 18.48 12.11 -6.77
C ASN A 353 18.13 11.54 -8.16
N ILE A 354 18.13 10.21 -8.32
CA ILE A 354 17.74 9.55 -9.56
C ILE A 354 16.22 9.39 -9.62
N PRO A 355 15.56 9.69 -10.76
CA PRO A 355 14.14 9.45 -10.95
C PRO A 355 13.75 7.99 -10.66
N PHE A 356 12.82 7.75 -9.74
CA PHE A 356 12.37 6.43 -9.33
C PHE A 356 10.98 6.12 -9.87
N ASN A 357 10.75 4.84 -10.27
CA ASN A 357 9.53 4.44 -10.97
C ASN A 357 9.26 5.28 -12.24
N ALA A 358 10.32 5.63 -12.94
CA ALA A 358 10.31 6.50 -14.09
C ALA A 358 9.85 5.79 -15.39
N ASN A 359 9.27 6.57 -16.31
CA ASN A 359 8.94 6.13 -17.65
C ASN A 359 9.24 7.26 -18.65
N ALA A 360 9.90 6.92 -19.75
CA ALA A 360 10.07 7.84 -20.89
C ALA A 360 8.83 7.79 -21.77
N TYR A 361 8.29 8.94 -22.16
CA TYR A 361 7.05 9.02 -22.92
C TYR A 361 7.14 9.81 -24.23
N GLY A 362 8.32 10.33 -24.58
CA GLY A 362 8.56 11.03 -25.82
C GLY A 362 9.99 11.50 -25.94
N VAL A 363 10.38 11.87 -27.16
CA VAL A 363 11.61 12.59 -27.48
C VAL A 363 11.30 14.09 -27.47
N ARG A 364 12.18 14.90 -26.91
CA ARG A 364 12.11 16.35 -27.01
C ARG A 364 12.97 16.78 -28.19
N ASP A 365 12.32 17.22 -29.26
CA ASP A 365 12.99 17.97 -30.31
C ASP A 365 13.04 19.43 -29.90
N TYR A 366 14.22 19.88 -29.48
CA TYR A 366 14.47 21.30 -29.42
C TYR A 366 14.69 21.74 -30.87
N GLU A 367 13.81 22.59 -31.37
CA GLU A 367 14.12 23.35 -32.57
C GLU A 367 15.47 24.04 -32.30
N SER A 368 16.48 23.75 -33.11
CA SER A 368 17.70 24.50 -33.12
C SER A 368 17.31 25.94 -33.44
N ASN A 369 17.36 26.81 -32.41
CA ASN A 369 17.34 28.24 -32.68
C ASN A 369 18.65 28.56 -33.42
N ASP A 370 18.58 28.53 -34.74
CA ASP A 370 19.58 29.14 -35.58
C ASP A 370 19.56 30.67 -35.46
#